data_1ffc3ecadd750d16b993abdaa2d888af
#
_entry.id   1ffc3ecadd750d16b993abdaa2d888af
#
_cell.length_a   1.000
_cell.length_b   1.000
_cell.length_c   1.000
_cell.angle_alpha   90.00
_cell.angle_beta   90.00
_cell.angle_gamma   90.00
#
_symmetry.space_group_name_H-M   'P 1'
#
loop_
_entity.id
_entity.type
_entity.pdbx_description
1 polymer ?
#
loop_
_entity_poly.entity_id
_entity_poly.type
_entity_poly.pdbx_seq_one_letter_code
_entity_poly.pdbx_strand_id
1 'polypeptide(L)'
;MAYTISWTSFLTIGFTEKDHNINLIQILITYIFFGCPTIFVQIFIGQFTQKGCLVFGEMMPVANGLGYLFLLNTFLESVINFHFSVFFIYYIFVSMFNHPYPPWMSCFSDYYNYTPNCIGLDEIDQCPICSSEIESRKSCFNYETDDFSACLFYKHRVIEFGTSKDPWTLPPVMYIIHMSISFTIAAVVIVKTLKDLDSTIRVGNVFILTSLTVMISVITLSSFRIQGILLFFNTTWRSFFDLGTWIESIKSNIISLKLYEAGNVLFGSFTPVTVNTGIRSSYLCMAHLLSLVVYSIFAYLLIENLYCQLDTNPAHYEVYSLDDLIFCVYPEALGLLAAAPVWGSLYFIIIFIVTLQTGVLQLIIIEGSLSEEIISSSYYIYTRFLLLLVAFLLCLFLGVNTGDSYLPYYMSSLNLLRLSAVFFFYCVLVLYGFQRLFDDIYFLLKNPPSCFYKTSWCMSLFISGTAFFIFFYYKKFTRLVDYIAMGCLILSLALGFLVKFIKYLKARNLMSMFRQAENWGPSSTESKNNRKLFNPRYEVRFRRRVETCKHRCLLNSVVVKRTVDKELSLVSNVLFEMEENEENRRVKIKEIRQLQKHRKIMAKILAQKTREDFDLLFTEKQN
;
A
#
# COMPACT_ATOMS: atom_id res chain seq x y z
N MET A 1 3.93 4.26 6.98
CA MET A 1 2.59 4.59 7.48
C MET A 1 1.75 5.31 6.44
N ALA A 2 2.15 6.43 5.89
CA ALA A 2 1.38 7.13 4.86
C ALA A 2 1.11 6.31 3.60
N TYR A 3 2.06 5.50 3.16
CA TYR A 3 1.92 4.64 1.99
C TYR A 3 0.85 3.54 2.15
N THR A 4 0.62 3.07 3.36
CA THR A 4 -0.38 2.03 3.64
C THR A 4 -1.79 2.60 3.84
N ILE A 5 -1.91 3.89 4.11
CA ILE A 5 -3.20 4.58 4.19
C ILE A 5 -3.55 5.02 2.77
N SER A 6 -4.19 4.14 2.01
CA SER A 6 -4.79 4.53 0.73
C SER A 6 -6.29 4.74 0.89
N TRP A 7 -6.87 5.57 0.03
CA TRP A 7 -8.32 5.75 0.01
C TRP A 7 -9.06 4.44 -0.29
N THR A 8 -8.43 3.51 -1.02
CA THR A 8 -8.96 2.16 -1.23
C THR A 8 -9.00 1.34 0.06
N SER A 9 -8.06 1.55 0.99
CA SER A 9 -8.12 0.96 2.34
C SER A 9 -9.29 1.50 3.16
N PHE A 10 -9.69 2.73 2.89
CA PHE A 10 -10.83 3.38 3.50
C PHE A 10 -12.16 2.64 3.27
N LEU A 11 -12.23 1.85 2.22
CA LEU A 11 -13.48 1.39 1.65
C LEU A 11 -13.59 -0.14 1.54
N THR A 12 -12.48 -0.85 1.77
CA THR A 12 -12.44 -2.31 1.55
C THR A 12 -13.00 -3.13 2.69
N ILE A 13 -13.27 -2.54 3.86
CA ILE A 13 -13.84 -3.29 4.98
C ILE A 13 -15.34 -3.07 5.06
N GLY A 14 -16.08 -4.12 4.80
CA GLY A 14 -17.52 -4.21 5.04
C GLY A 14 -18.42 -4.11 3.83
N PHE A 15 -17.89 -3.65 2.68
CA PHE A 15 -18.71 -3.49 1.48
C PHE A 15 -18.07 -4.21 0.31
N THR A 16 -18.71 -5.26 -0.14
CA THR A 16 -18.31 -6.02 -1.31
C THR A 16 -19.47 -6.18 -2.26
N GLU A 17 -19.10 -6.41 -3.54
CA GLU A 17 -20.04 -6.68 -4.62
C GLU A 17 -21.19 -7.59 -4.20
N LYS A 18 -22.34 -7.37 -4.83
CA LYS A 18 -23.72 -7.88 -4.63
C LYS A 18 -23.92 -9.24 -3.95
N ASP A 19 -22.91 -10.14 -3.95
CA ASP A 19 -23.13 -11.53 -3.56
C ASP A 19 -22.36 -11.99 -2.30
N HIS A 20 -21.41 -11.19 -1.77
CA HIS A 20 -20.50 -11.67 -0.72
C HIS A 20 -20.29 -10.67 0.42
N ASN A 21 -21.00 -10.85 1.51
CA ASN A 21 -20.71 -10.13 2.77
C ASN A 21 -19.40 -10.64 3.40
N ILE A 22 -18.33 -9.86 3.31
CA ILE A 22 -17.05 -10.20 3.95
C ILE A 22 -17.17 -10.06 5.45
N ASN A 23 -16.84 -11.13 6.16
CA ASN A 23 -16.76 -11.10 7.61
C ASN A 23 -15.41 -10.52 8.07
N LEU A 24 -15.45 -9.64 9.07
CA LEU A 24 -14.26 -9.10 9.72
C LEU A 24 -13.27 -10.20 10.15
N ILE A 25 -13.78 -11.33 10.61
CA ILE A 25 -12.97 -12.49 11.03
C ILE A 25 -12.15 -13.02 9.86
N GLN A 26 -12.74 -13.15 8.66
CA GLN A 26 -12.03 -13.63 7.46
C GLN A 26 -10.92 -12.65 7.04
N ILE A 27 -11.21 -11.33 7.08
CA ILE A 27 -10.20 -10.31 6.82
C ILE A 27 -9.06 -10.42 7.83
N LEU A 28 -9.33 -10.54 9.12
CA LEU A 28 -8.30 -10.65 10.15
C LEU A 28 -7.47 -11.92 10.01
N ILE A 29 -8.09 -13.07 9.72
CA ILE A 29 -7.38 -14.32 9.49
C ILE A 29 -6.44 -14.19 8.29
N THR A 30 -6.96 -13.73 7.14
CA THR A 30 -6.14 -13.56 5.94
C THR A 30 -5.09 -12.47 6.11
N TYR A 31 -5.36 -11.44 6.90
CA TYR A 31 -4.40 -10.39 7.26
C TYR A 31 -3.22 -10.95 8.05
N ILE A 32 -3.49 -11.76 9.09
CA ILE A 32 -2.45 -12.34 9.96
C ILE A 32 -1.64 -13.42 9.23
N PHE A 33 -2.30 -14.33 8.51
CA PHE A 33 -1.64 -15.50 7.92
C PHE A 33 -1.06 -15.24 6.53
N PHE A 34 -1.52 -14.23 5.82
CA PHE A 34 -1.09 -13.92 4.46
C PHE A 34 -0.51 -12.49 4.36
N GLY A 35 -1.26 -11.46 4.75
CA GLY A 35 -0.89 -10.06 4.55
C GLY A 35 0.39 -9.67 5.29
N CYS A 36 0.42 -9.81 6.61
CA CYS A 36 1.58 -9.45 7.44
C CYS A 36 2.85 -10.24 7.08
N PRO A 37 2.81 -11.56 6.86
CA PRO A 37 3.98 -12.31 6.43
C PRO A 37 4.51 -11.86 5.05
N THR A 38 3.61 -11.47 4.13
CA THR A 38 4.01 -10.98 2.80
C THR A 38 4.74 -9.63 2.90
N ILE A 39 4.19 -8.67 3.66
CA ILE A 39 4.88 -7.38 3.92
C ILE A 39 6.26 -7.60 4.52
N PHE A 40 6.36 -8.50 5.51
CA PHE A 40 7.64 -8.79 6.14
C PHE A 40 8.69 -9.22 5.12
N VAL A 41 8.36 -10.15 4.21
CA VAL A 41 9.32 -10.62 3.18
C VAL A 41 9.67 -9.51 2.20
N GLN A 42 8.71 -8.71 1.76
CA GLN A 42 8.96 -7.61 0.82
C GLN A 42 9.90 -6.56 1.42
N ILE A 43 9.63 -6.11 2.66
CA ILE A 43 10.51 -5.18 3.37
C ILE A 43 11.88 -5.82 3.63
N PHE A 44 11.91 -7.11 3.99
CA PHE A 44 13.16 -7.83 4.23
C PHE A 44 14.05 -7.88 2.97
N ILE A 45 13.47 -8.20 1.80
CA ILE A 45 14.22 -8.23 0.54
C ILE A 45 14.86 -6.87 0.26
N GLY A 46 14.11 -5.78 0.41
CA GLY A 46 14.64 -4.43 0.28
C GLY A 46 15.77 -4.13 1.28
N GLN A 47 15.56 -4.44 2.57
CA GLN A 47 16.58 -4.23 3.61
C GLN A 47 17.83 -5.07 3.39
N PHE A 48 17.67 -6.32 2.97
CA PHE A 48 18.79 -7.24 2.76
C PHE A 48 19.69 -6.80 1.61
N THR A 49 19.08 -6.32 0.52
CA THR A 49 19.78 -5.93 -0.69
C THR A 49 20.12 -4.45 -0.76
N GLN A 50 19.42 -3.61 0.02
CA GLN A 50 19.45 -2.14 -0.06
C GLN A 50 19.09 -1.63 -1.46
N LYS A 51 18.15 -2.32 -2.14
CA LYS A 51 17.69 -2.02 -3.50
C LYS A 51 16.17 -2.09 -3.60
N GLY A 52 15.63 -1.42 -4.62
CA GLY A 52 14.22 -1.45 -4.99
C GLY A 52 13.78 -2.77 -5.65
N CYS A 53 12.57 -2.79 -6.20
CA CYS A 53 11.92 -4.03 -6.67
C CYS A 53 12.60 -4.69 -7.90
N LEU A 54 13.44 -3.96 -8.65
CA LEU A 54 14.20 -4.54 -9.77
C LEU A 54 15.21 -5.61 -9.32
N VAL A 55 15.51 -5.65 -8.03
CA VAL A 55 16.36 -6.68 -7.40
C VAL A 55 15.82 -8.11 -7.55
N PHE A 56 14.54 -8.31 -7.85
CA PHE A 56 14.02 -9.65 -8.19
C PHE A 56 14.75 -10.29 -9.36
N GLY A 57 15.24 -9.49 -10.32
CA GLY A 57 16.10 -9.95 -11.41
C GLY A 57 17.52 -10.32 -11.01
N GLU A 58 17.99 -9.90 -9.81
CA GLU A 58 19.24 -10.38 -9.22
C GLU A 58 19.00 -11.62 -8.35
N MET A 59 17.86 -11.66 -7.65
CA MET A 59 17.45 -12.83 -6.87
C MET A 59 17.32 -14.08 -7.77
N MET A 60 16.60 -13.93 -8.88
CA MET A 60 16.43 -14.95 -9.92
C MET A 60 16.35 -14.26 -11.28
N PRO A 61 17.39 -14.35 -12.13
CA PRO A 61 17.40 -13.67 -13.44
C PRO A 61 16.23 -14.02 -14.36
N VAL A 62 15.68 -15.22 -14.27
CA VAL A 62 14.47 -15.63 -15.01
C VAL A 62 13.24 -14.81 -14.61
N ALA A 63 13.21 -14.32 -13.38
CA ALA A 63 12.10 -13.57 -12.81
C ALA A 63 12.26 -12.03 -12.90
N ASN A 64 13.18 -11.54 -13.73
CA ASN A 64 13.44 -10.11 -13.87
C ASN A 64 12.18 -9.30 -14.26
N GLY A 65 11.23 -9.94 -14.97
CA GLY A 65 9.97 -9.32 -15.35
C GLY A 65 9.05 -8.95 -14.17
N LEU A 66 9.21 -9.62 -13.02
CA LEU A 66 8.41 -9.33 -11.84
C LEU A 66 8.65 -7.89 -11.32
N GLY A 67 9.89 -7.42 -11.32
CA GLY A 67 10.19 -6.04 -10.93
C GLY A 67 9.48 -5.01 -11.81
N TYR A 68 9.46 -5.23 -13.12
CA TYR A 68 8.73 -4.38 -14.06
C TYR A 68 7.21 -4.46 -13.86
N LEU A 69 6.67 -5.63 -13.52
CA LEU A 69 5.25 -5.77 -13.20
C LEU A 69 4.86 -4.99 -11.94
N PHE A 70 5.72 -5.00 -10.91
CA PHE A 70 5.51 -4.19 -9.70
C PHE A 70 5.54 -2.68 -10.01
N LEU A 71 6.48 -2.23 -10.84
CA LEU A 71 6.55 -0.83 -11.27
C LEU A 71 5.33 -0.43 -12.10
N LEU A 72 4.90 -1.29 -13.02
CA LEU A 72 3.71 -1.06 -13.84
C LEU A 72 2.46 -0.92 -12.96
N ASN A 73 2.25 -1.83 -12.02
CA ASN A 73 1.14 -1.72 -11.07
C ASN A 73 1.20 -0.42 -10.29
N THR A 74 2.37 -0.05 -9.76
CA THR A 74 2.56 1.21 -9.02
C THR A 74 2.20 2.41 -9.88
N PHE A 75 2.56 2.40 -11.16
CA PHE A 75 2.27 3.49 -12.09
C PHE A 75 0.77 3.58 -12.40
N LEU A 76 0.12 2.45 -12.73
CA LEU A 76 -1.32 2.43 -13.03
C LEU A 76 -2.15 2.87 -11.82
N GLU A 77 -1.75 2.48 -10.61
CA GLU A 77 -2.39 2.96 -9.38
C GLU A 77 -2.22 4.48 -9.19
N SER A 78 -1.06 5.03 -9.51
CA SER A 78 -0.86 6.47 -9.43
C SER A 78 -1.77 7.24 -10.38
N VAL A 79 -1.95 6.72 -11.61
CA VAL A 79 -2.87 7.32 -12.61
C VAL A 79 -4.31 7.32 -12.08
N ILE A 80 -4.77 6.21 -11.47
CA ILE A 80 -6.10 6.14 -10.88
C ILE A 80 -6.24 7.13 -9.73
N ASN A 81 -5.26 7.21 -8.84
CA ASN A 81 -5.30 8.16 -7.74
C ASN A 81 -5.41 9.61 -8.24
N PHE A 82 -4.68 9.97 -9.30
CA PHE A 82 -4.82 11.28 -9.92
C PHE A 82 -6.17 11.48 -10.60
N HIS A 83 -6.70 10.47 -11.28
CA HIS A 83 -8.02 10.53 -11.90
C HIS A 83 -9.12 10.81 -10.86
N PHE A 84 -9.15 10.06 -9.76
CA PHE A 84 -10.11 10.31 -8.68
C PHE A 84 -9.92 11.65 -7.99
N SER A 85 -8.69 12.13 -7.86
CA SER A 85 -8.42 13.44 -7.26
C SER A 85 -9.08 14.60 -8.01
N VAL A 86 -9.33 14.43 -9.32
CA VAL A 86 -10.05 15.42 -10.16
C VAL A 86 -11.51 15.54 -9.71
N PHE A 87 -12.18 14.41 -9.47
CA PHE A 87 -13.56 14.41 -8.99
C PHE A 87 -13.67 15.01 -7.58
N PHE A 88 -12.73 14.66 -6.70
CA PHE A 88 -12.75 15.19 -5.32
C PHE A 88 -12.55 16.71 -5.27
N ILE A 89 -11.66 17.27 -6.09
CA ILE A 89 -11.54 18.73 -6.24
C ILE A 89 -12.85 19.35 -6.71
N TYR A 90 -13.52 18.76 -7.69
CA TYR A 90 -14.80 19.25 -8.16
C TYR A 90 -15.84 19.30 -7.03
N TYR A 91 -15.98 18.22 -6.27
CA TYR A 91 -16.89 18.17 -5.14
C TYR A 91 -16.53 19.19 -4.03
N ILE A 92 -15.24 19.42 -3.76
CA ILE A 92 -14.79 20.45 -2.82
C ILE A 92 -15.30 21.84 -3.26
N PHE A 93 -15.08 22.21 -4.51
CA PHE A 93 -15.53 23.49 -5.05
C PHE A 93 -17.04 23.62 -5.00
N VAL A 94 -17.76 22.62 -5.45
CA VAL A 94 -19.23 22.62 -5.47
C VAL A 94 -19.81 22.71 -4.04
N SER A 95 -19.20 22.02 -3.08
CA SER A 95 -19.62 22.06 -1.68
C SER A 95 -19.36 23.42 -1.03
N MET A 96 -18.25 24.08 -1.36
CA MET A 96 -17.87 25.36 -0.73
C MET A 96 -18.66 26.56 -1.24
N PHE A 97 -19.05 26.54 -2.53
CA PHE A 97 -19.68 27.71 -3.18
C PHE A 97 -21.21 27.67 -3.17
N ASN A 98 -21.83 26.54 -2.87
CA ASN A 98 -23.28 26.41 -2.81
C ASN A 98 -23.76 26.40 -1.35
N HIS A 99 -24.49 27.43 -0.96
CA HIS A 99 -25.10 27.56 0.35
C HIS A 99 -26.60 27.84 0.18
N PRO A 100 -27.49 27.37 1.08
CA PRO A 100 -27.19 26.69 2.37
C PRO A 100 -26.92 25.20 2.28
N TYR A 101 -27.30 24.53 1.18
CA TYR A 101 -27.15 23.08 0.99
C TYR A 101 -26.25 22.76 -0.23
N PRO A 102 -25.49 21.68 -0.19
CA PRO A 102 -24.78 21.18 -1.37
C PRO A 102 -25.78 20.78 -2.47
N PRO A 103 -25.46 20.95 -3.75
CA PRO A 103 -26.40 20.72 -4.85
C PRO A 103 -26.82 19.26 -5.01
N TRP A 104 -26.10 18.31 -4.41
CA TRP A 104 -26.48 16.91 -4.40
C TRP A 104 -27.50 16.53 -3.32
N MET A 105 -28.01 17.48 -2.55
CA MET A 105 -29.00 17.22 -1.50
C MET A 105 -30.43 17.46 -1.95
N SER A 106 -30.68 17.99 -3.14
CA SER A 106 -31.99 18.31 -3.65
C SER A 106 -32.30 17.61 -4.96
N CYS A 107 -33.49 17.07 -5.09
CA CYS A 107 -34.02 16.53 -6.34
C CYS A 107 -34.38 17.62 -7.35
N PHE A 108 -34.50 18.87 -6.90
CA PHE A 108 -34.69 20.05 -7.74
C PHE A 108 -33.35 20.80 -7.83
N SER A 109 -32.65 20.66 -8.94
CA SER A 109 -31.46 21.44 -9.19
C SER A 109 -31.46 21.97 -10.62
N ASP A 110 -30.83 23.14 -10.83
CA ASP A 110 -30.58 23.70 -12.15
C ASP A 110 -29.69 22.78 -13.01
N TYR A 111 -29.22 21.71 -12.44
CA TYR A 111 -28.25 20.79 -13.05
C TYR A 111 -28.89 19.58 -13.75
N TYR A 112 -30.09 19.17 -13.38
CA TYR A 112 -30.85 18.08 -14.02
C TYR A 112 -32.34 18.30 -13.89
N ASN A 113 -33.10 17.80 -14.88
CA ASN A 113 -34.55 17.84 -14.82
C ASN A 113 -35.06 16.94 -13.69
N TYR A 114 -36.14 17.36 -13.05
CA TYR A 114 -36.79 16.56 -12.00
C TYR A 114 -37.00 15.12 -12.46
N THR A 115 -36.50 14.19 -11.68
CA THR A 115 -36.77 12.76 -11.84
C THR A 115 -37.81 12.34 -10.80
N PRO A 116 -38.91 11.69 -11.20
CA PRO A 116 -39.98 11.32 -10.27
C PRO A 116 -39.57 10.29 -9.21
N ASN A 117 -38.39 9.68 -9.35
CA ASN A 117 -37.87 8.62 -8.50
C ASN A 117 -36.57 9.10 -7.80
N CYS A 118 -36.59 10.28 -7.19
CA CYS A 118 -35.48 10.85 -6.48
C CYS A 118 -35.80 10.98 -4.99
N ILE A 119 -34.83 10.67 -4.14
CA ILE A 119 -34.88 10.88 -2.70
C ILE A 119 -33.89 11.99 -2.37
N GLY A 120 -34.38 13.17 -2.00
CA GLY A 120 -33.57 14.31 -1.55
C GLY A 120 -33.94 14.75 -0.14
N LEU A 121 -33.28 15.81 0.34
CA LEU A 121 -33.49 16.32 1.70
C LEU A 121 -34.94 16.75 1.92
N ASP A 122 -35.53 17.44 0.94
CA ASP A 122 -36.91 17.95 1.03
C ASP A 122 -37.93 16.81 1.15
N GLU A 123 -37.70 15.70 0.47
CA GLU A 123 -38.53 14.50 0.54
C GLU A 123 -38.35 13.77 1.87
N ILE A 124 -37.15 13.73 2.40
CA ILE A 124 -36.82 13.11 3.70
C ILE A 124 -37.47 13.90 4.84
N ASP A 125 -37.43 15.24 4.80
CA ASP A 125 -38.03 16.11 5.81
C ASP A 125 -39.56 16.03 5.83
N GLN A 126 -40.19 15.74 4.71
CA GLN A 126 -41.65 15.54 4.60
C GLN A 126 -42.12 14.18 5.14
N CYS A 127 -41.20 13.25 5.36
CA CYS A 127 -41.47 11.93 5.90
C CYS A 127 -40.90 11.81 7.34
N PRO A 128 -41.58 12.33 8.38
CA PRO A 128 -41.06 12.36 9.76
C PRO A 128 -41.04 10.94 10.36
N ILE A 129 -39.86 10.36 10.42
CA ILE A 129 -39.67 8.92 10.62
C ILE A 129 -39.25 8.54 12.05
N CYS A 130 -38.80 9.49 12.84
CA CYS A 130 -38.35 9.21 14.20
C CYS A 130 -39.45 9.39 15.28
N SER A 131 -40.74 9.46 14.91
CA SER A 131 -41.84 9.48 15.89
C SER A 131 -42.22 8.06 16.31
N SER A 132 -42.41 7.88 17.61
CA SER A 132 -42.56 6.61 18.33
C SER A 132 -43.88 5.85 18.12
N GLU A 133 -44.67 6.13 17.07
CA GLU A 133 -45.93 5.47 16.81
C GLU A 133 -45.83 4.46 15.67
N ILE A 134 -45.97 3.19 16.04
CA ILE A 134 -45.60 2.00 15.27
C ILE A 134 -46.68 1.55 14.24
N GLU A 135 -47.86 2.16 14.18
CA GLU A 135 -49.03 1.47 13.56
C GLU A 135 -49.48 1.90 12.16
N SER A 136 -48.80 2.83 11.47
CA SER A 136 -49.22 3.21 10.11
C SER A 136 -48.11 3.55 9.13
N ARG A 137 -47.00 2.83 9.18
CA ARG A 137 -45.83 3.10 8.32
C ARG A 137 -46.03 2.47 6.93
N LYS A 138 -46.63 3.18 6.00
CA LYS A 138 -46.32 3.02 4.60
C LYS A 138 -44.93 3.57 4.38
N SER A 139 -44.00 2.78 3.86
CA SER A 139 -42.70 3.26 3.41
C SER A 139 -42.92 4.45 2.47
N CYS A 140 -42.45 5.63 2.84
CA CYS A 140 -42.56 6.84 2.02
C CYS A 140 -41.78 6.68 0.70
N PHE A 141 -40.79 5.82 0.69
CA PHE A 141 -39.89 5.62 -0.44
C PHE A 141 -39.95 4.19 -0.95
N ASN A 142 -39.88 4.03 -2.27
CA ASN A 142 -39.73 2.74 -2.91
C ASN A 142 -38.24 2.51 -3.26
N TYR A 143 -37.50 1.91 -2.36
CA TYR A 143 -36.03 1.71 -2.47
C TYR A 143 -35.62 0.81 -3.66
N GLU A 144 -36.54 0.13 -4.30
CA GLU A 144 -36.23 -0.65 -5.52
C GLU A 144 -36.16 0.24 -6.77
N THR A 145 -36.80 1.42 -6.73
CA THR A 145 -36.97 2.29 -7.90
C THR A 145 -36.40 3.70 -7.71
N ASP A 146 -36.20 4.13 -6.46
CA ASP A 146 -35.85 5.50 -6.13
C ASP A 146 -34.35 5.61 -5.87
N ASP A 147 -33.67 6.51 -6.57
CA ASP A 147 -32.24 6.81 -6.41
C ASP A 147 -32.04 8.01 -5.46
N PHE A 148 -30.97 7.99 -4.67
CA PHE A 148 -30.57 9.15 -3.87
C PHE A 148 -30.21 10.35 -4.76
N SER A 149 -30.50 11.55 -4.30
CA SER A 149 -30.15 12.78 -5.02
C SER A 149 -28.66 12.92 -5.28
N ALA A 150 -27.81 12.48 -4.34
CA ALA A 150 -26.35 12.41 -4.53
C ALA A 150 -25.94 11.43 -5.63
N CYS A 151 -26.62 10.29 -5.80
CA CYS A 151 -26.38 9.36 -6.89
C CYS A 151 -26.75 9.95 -8.25
N LEU A 152 -27.89 10.62 -8.32
CA LEU A 152 -28.33 11.30 -9.54
C LEU A 152 -27.35 12.43 -9.92
N PHE A 153 -26.91 13.20 -8.93
CA PHE A 153 -25.89 14.22 -9.15
C PHE A 153 -24.59 13.61 -9.69
N TYR A 154 -24.11 12.51 -9.11
CA TYR A 154 -22.92 11.79 -9.58
C TYR A 154 -23.11 11.30 -11.01
N LYS A 155 -24.20 10.57 -11.28
CA LYS A 155 -24.51 9.99 -12.60
C LYS A 155 -24.67 11.08 -13.68
N HIS A 156 -25.49 12.11 -13.41
CA HIS A 156 -25.87 13.09 -14.43
C HIS A 156 -24.93 14.29 -14.50
N ARG A 157 -24.25 14.65 -13.44
CA ARG A 157 -23.37 15.84 -13.43
C ARG A 157 -21.90 15.51 -13.47
N VAL A 158 -21.46 14.51 -12.72
CA VAL A 158 -20.05 14.18 -12.64
C VAL A 158 -19.63 13.24 -13.77
N ILE A 159 -20.46 12.28 -14.12
CA ILE A 159 -20.16 11.30 -15.16
C ILE A 159 -20.60 11.79 -16.53
N GLU A 160 -21.81 12.35 -16.67
CA GLU A 160 -22.30 12.92 -17.96
C GLU A 160 -21.51 14.15 -18.41
N PHE A 161 -20.62 14.68 -17.61
CA PHE A 161 -19.59 15.61 -18.09
C PHE A 161 -18.81 15.05 -19.29
N GLY A 162 -18.88 13.75 -19.54
CA GLY A 162 -18.18 13.04 -20.60
C GLY A 162 -19.07 12.44 -21.70
N THR A 163 -20.40 12.49 -21.62
CA THR A 163 -21.25 11.89 -22.66
C THR A 163 -21.49 12.81 -23.85
N SER A 164 -20.45 13.10 -24.59
CA SER A 164 -20.66 13.26 -26.01
C SER A 164 -20.84 11.86 -26.61
N LYS A 165 -21.82 11.72 -27.48
CA LYS A 165 -22.12 10.46 -28.18
C LYS A 165 -20.94 9.90 -29.01
N ASP A 166 -19.87 10.69 -29.16
CA ASP A 166 -18.69 10.34 -29.91
C ASP A 166 -17.54 9.94 -28.97
N PRO A 167 -16.97 8.74 -29.12
CA PRO A 167 -15.93 8.20 -28.22
C PRO A 167 -14.58 8.97 -28.29
N TRP A 168 -14.42 9.91 -29.20
CA TRP A 168 -13.19 10.65 -29.45
C TRP A 168 -13.25 12.14 -29.10
N THR A 169 -14.31 12.59 -28.43
CA THR A 169 -14.39 13.99 -27.99
C THR A 169 -13.48 14.25 -26.80
N LEU A 170 -12.92 15.45 -26.76
CA LEU A 170 -12.09 15.91 -25.66
C LEU A 170 -12.87 15.90 -24.34
N PRO A 171 -12.20 15.64 -23.19
CA PRO A 171 -12.84 15.75 -21.90
C PRO A 171 -13.46 17.13 -21.69
N PRO A 172 -14.52 17.23 -20.89
CA PRO A 172 -15.15 18.52 -20.59
C PRO A 172 -14.14 19.53 -20.05
N VAL A 173 -14.33 20.80 -20.39
CA VAL A 173 -13.44 21.88 -19.94
C VAL A 173 -13.28 21.90 -18.41
N MET A 174 -14.37 21.63 -17.67
CA MET A 174 -14.34 21.57 -16.22
C MET A 174 -13.43 20.45 -15.71
N TYR A 175 -13.47 19.26 -16.30
CA TYR A 175 -12.55 18.17 -15.97
C TYR A 175 -11.09 18.58 -16.18
N ILE A 176 -10.77 19.21 -17.31
CA ILE A 176 -9.43 19.67 -17.64
C ILE A 176 -8.93 20.72 -16.64
N ILE A 177 -9.81 21.65 -16.21
CA ILE A 177 -9.47 22.67 -15.21
C ILE A 177 -9.11 22.01 -13.86
N HIS A 178 -9.98 21.15 -13.34
CA HIS A 178 -9.74 20.49 -12.05
C HIS A 178 -8.53 19.55 -12.10
N MET A 179 -8.34 18.85 -13.23
CA MET A 179 -7.15 18.05 -13.47
C MET A 179 -5.89 18.91 -13.46
N SER A 180 -5.90 20.05 -14.14
CA SER A 180 -4.76 20.98 -14.16
C SER A 180 -4.42 21.48 -12.74
N ILE A 181 -5.43 21.78 -11.92
CA ILE A 181 -5.23 22.17 -10.51
C ILE A 181 -4.58 21.03 -9.72
N SER A 182 -5.14 19.80 -9.80
CA SER A 182 -4.61 18.63 -9.10
C SER A 182 -3.16 18.34 -9.47
N PHE A 183 -2.85 18.34 -10.78
CA PHE A 183 -1.48 18.10 -11.28
C PHE A 183 -0.51 19.24 -10.95
N THR A 184 -0.97 20.49 -10.87
CA THR A 184 -0.14 21.63 -10.42
C THR A 184 0.24 21.45 -8.94
N ILE A 185 -0.70 21.07 -8.09
CA ILE A 185 -0.41 20.77 -6.69
C ILE A 185 0.56 19.58 -6.59
N ALA A 186 0.35 18.52 -7.38
CA ALA A 186 1.25 17.38 -7.44
C ALA A 186 2.66 17.78 -7.89
N ALA A 187 2.79 18.66 -8.89
CA ALA A 187 4.07 19.16 -9.38
C ALA A 187 4.84 19.94 -8.31
N VAL A 188 4.16 20.76 -7.51
CA VAL A 188 4.79 21.48 -6.38
C VAL A 188 5.28 20.50 -5.31
N VAL A 189 4.50 19.46 -5.02
CA VAL A 189 4.86 18.46 -3.98
C VAL A 189 6.01 17.57 -4.46
N ILE A 190 6.04 17.16 -5.73
CA ILE A 190 7.01 16.20 -6.26
C ILE A 190 8.44 16.78 -6.37
N VAL A 191 8.58 18.11 -6.43
CA VAL A 191 9.89 18.80 -6.40
C VAL A 191 10.59 18.66 -5.05
N LYS A 192 9.82 18.47 -3.96
CA LYS A 192 10.37 18.37 -2.62
C LYS A 192 11.34 17.18 -2.49
N THR A 193 12.35 17.36 -1.64
CA THR A 193 13.25 16.25 -1.28
C THR A 193 12.48 15.17 -0.50
N LEU A 194 13.00 13.94 -0.47
CA LEU A 194 12.39 12.86 0.31
C LEU A 194 12.20 13.21 1.80
N LYS A 195 13.13 14.00 2.37
CA LYS A 195 13.05 14.47 3.77
C LYS A 195 11.89 15.45 3.98
N ASP A 196 11.76 16.42 3.08
CA ASP A 196 10.68 17.42 3.14
C ASP A 196 9.33 16.79 2.83
N LEU A 197 9.31 15.80 1.93
CA LEU A 197 8.14 15.02 1.60
C LEU A 197 7.63 14.23 2.82
N ASP A 198 8.52 13.59 3.59
CA ASP A 198 8.14 12.87 4.82
C ASP A 198 7.49 13.81 5.84
N SER A 199 8.00 15.03 5.99
CA SER A 199 7.36 16.05 6.84
C SER A 199 5.97 16.43 6.33
N THR A 200 5.81 16.67 5.02
CA THR A 200 4.53 17.04 4.41
C THR A 200 3.50 15.91 4.58
N ILE A 201 3.91 14.67 4.36
CA ILE A 201 3.05 13.50 4.54
C ILE A 201 2.63 13.33 6.01
N ARG A 202 3.54 13.54 6.97
CA ARG A 202 3.20 13.49 8.40
C ARG A 202 2.16 14.53 8.78
N VAL A 203 2.33 15.78 8.32
CA VAL A 203 1.35 16.84 8.55
C VAL A 203 -0.02 16.48 7.95
N GLY A 204 -0.04 16.00 6.70
CA GLY A 204 -1.27 15.54 6.05
C GLY A 204 -1.95 14.40 6.82
N ASN A 205 -1.20 13.43 7.31
CA ASN A 205 -1.77 12.33 8.10
C ASN A 205 -2.32 12.76 9.46
N VAL A 206 -1.65 13.71 10.12
CA VAL A 206 -2.17 14.30 11.37
C VAL A 206 -3.48 15.05 11.09
N PHE A 207 -3.53 15.85 10.02
CA PHE A 207 -4.76 16.52 9.58
C PHE A 207 -5.90 15.53 9.31
N ILE A 208 -5.64 14.47 8.54
CA ILE A 208 -6.63 13.42 8.24
C ILE A 208 -7.15 12.78 9.54
N LEU A 209 -6.26 12.39 10.43
CA LEU A 209 -6.64 11.72 11.67
C LEU A 209 -7.47 12.64 12.57
N THR A 210 -7.05 13.90 12.76
CA THR A 210 -7.78 14.86 13.57
C THR A 210 -9.14 15.21 12.97
N SER A 211 -9.22 15.38 11.65
CA SER A 211 -10.48 15.65 10.96
C SER A 211 -11.47 14.49 11.06
N LEU A 212 -10.99 13.25 10.91
CA LEU A 212 -11.81 12.04 11.09
C LEU A 212 -12.31 11.90 12.52
N THR A 213 -11.48 12.16 13.52
CA THR A 213 -11.92 12.08 14.93
C THR A 213 -12.99 13.13 15.24
N VAL A 214 -12.87 14.34 14.69
CA VAL A 214 -13.89 15.38 14.81
C VAL A 214 -15.19 14.96 14.12
N MET A 215 -15.13 14.44 12.89
CA MET A 215 -16.32 13.97 12.16
C MET A 215 -17.02 12.82 12.91
N ILE A 216 -16.28 11.82 13.39
CA ILE A 216 -16.82 10.74 14.21
C ILE A 216 -17.52 11.30 15.45
N SER A 217 -16.91 12.27 16.14
CA SER A 217 -17.51 12.88 17.33
C SER A 217 -18.82 13.58 17.01
N VAL A 218 -18.90 14.30 15.89
CA VAL A 218 -20.13 15.00 15.48
C VAL A 218 -21.24 14.01 15.12
N ILE A 219 -20.92 12.96 14.35
CA ILE A 219 -21.90 11.94 13.98
C ILE A 219 -22.42 11.22 15.24
N THR A 220 -21.54 10.87 16.17
CA THR A 220 -21.95 10.21 17.42
C THR A 220 -22.81 11.11 18.31
N LEU A 221 -22.59 12.43 18.28
CA LEU A 221 -23.42 13.37 19.04
C LEU A 221 -24.78 13.63 18.38
N SER A 222 -24.87 13.53 17.05
CA SER A 222 -26.11 13.78 16.30
C SER A 222 -27.08 12.60 16.34
N SER A 223 -26.58 11.36 16.26
CA SER A 223 -27.41 10.17 16.11
C SER A 223 -26.74 8.92 16.64
N PHE A 224 -26.43 8.89 17.96
CA PHE A 224 -25.75 7.72 18.52
C PHE A 224 -26.71 6.53 18.62
N ARG A 225 -26.57 5.58 17.72
CA ARG A 225 -27.10 4.21 17.85
C ARG A 225 -25.96 3.21 17.72
N ILE A 226 -25.93 2.22 18.61
CA ILE A 226 -24.88 1.18 18.63
C ILE A 226 -25.12 0.15 17.52
N GLN A 227 -26.30 0.13 16.89
CA GLN A 227 -26.70 -0.91 15.93
C GLN A 227 -25.80 -0.99 14.71
N GLY A 228 -25.35 0.13 14.13
CA GLY A 228 -24.44 0.13 12.99
C GLY A 228 -23.06 -0.42 13.34
N ILE A 229 -22.55 -0.09 14.55
CA ILE A 229 -21.29 -0.69 15.01
C ILE A 229 -21.46 -2.19 15.26
N LEU A 230 -22.62 -2.62 15.76
CA LEU A 230 -22.90 -4.06 15.95
C LEU A 230 -23.00 -4.81 14.62
N LEU A 231 -23.48 -4.17 13.55
CA LEU A 231 -23.47 -4.76 12.20
C LEU A 231 -22.05 -5.07 11.72
N PHE A 232 -21.07 -4.23 12.04
CA PHE A 232 -19.66 -4.48 11.73
C PHE A 232 -19.13 -5.78 12.35
N PHE A 233 -19.64 -6.15 13.54
CA PHE A 233 -19.27 -7.38 14.22
C PHE A 233 -20.21 -8.56 13.94
N ASN A 234 -21.31 -8.32 13.20
CA ASN A 234 -22.28 -9.36 12.90
C ASN A 234 -21.74 -10.30 11.81
N THR A 235 -21.29 -11.47 12.22
CA THR A 235 -20.77 -12.49 11.34
C THR A 235 -21.84 -13.54 11.07
N THR A 236 -22.20 -13.71 9.80
CA THR A 236 -23.05 -14.83 9.39
C THR A 236 -22.19 -16.07 9.16
N TRP A 237 -22.48 -17.15 9.87
CA TRP A 237 -21.74 -18.42 9.72
C TRP A 237 -21.83 -18.97 8.28
N ARG A 238 -22.90 -18.65 7.56
CA ARG A 238 -23.06 -19.05 6.16
C ARG A 238 -22.00 -18.45 5.26
N SER A 239 -21.73 -17.17 5.39
CA SER A 239 -20.69 -16.50 4.60
C SER A 239 -19.28 -16.91 5.00
N PHE A 240 -19.07 -17.36 6.25
CA PHE A 240 -17.77 -17.87 6.68
C PHE A 240 -17.32 -19.12 5.91
N PHE A 241 -18.24 -19.97 5.47
CA PHE A 241 -17.94 -21.18 4.70
C PHE A 241 -17.96 -20.96 3.18
N ASP A 242 -18.32 -19.77 2.71
CA ASP A 242 -18.30 -19.46 1.29
C ASP A 242 -16.88 -19.13 0.80
N LEU A 243 -16.46 -19.81 -0.28
CA LEU A 243 -15.13 -19.60 -0.88
C LEU A 243 -14.98 -18.21 -1.49
N GLY A 244 -16.07 -17.64 -2.02
CA GLY A 244 -16.09 -16.31 -2.63
C GLY A 244 -15.67 -15.24 -1.63
N THR A 245 -16.21 -15.27 -0.41
CA THR A 245 -15.88 -14.30 0.66
C THR A 245 -14.41 -14.39 1.11
N TRP A 246 -13.81 -15.58 1.11
CA TRP A 246 -12.38 -15.75 1.38
C TRP A 246 -11.50 -15.12 0.30
N ILE A 247 -11.87 -15.28 -0.97
CA ILE A 247 -11.14 -14.69 -2.10
C ILE A 247 -11.23 -13.16 -2.04
N GLU A 248 -12.42 -12.62 -1.76
CA GLU A 248 -12.61 -11.17 -1.58
C GLU A 248 -11.80 -10.65 -0.39
N SER A 249 -11.74 -11.38 0.71
CA SER A 249 -10.90 -11.03 1.88
C SER A 249 -9.41 -11.02 1.53
N ILE A 250 -8.93 -11.97 0.72
CA ILE A 250 -7.55 -12.00 0.23
C ILE A 250 -7.29 -10.81 -0.70
N LYS A 251 -8.19 -10.56 -1.66
CA LYS A 251 -8.11 -9.42 -2.59
C LYS A 251 -8.08 -8.09 -1.82
N SER A 252 -8.96 -7.91 -0.84
CA SER A 252 -9.00 -6.74 0.03
C SER A 252 -7.66 -6.53 0.75
N ASN A 253 -7.06 -7.56 1.33
CA ASN A 253 -5.76 -7.48 1.98
C ASN A 253 -4.61 -7.18 1.01
N ILE A 254 -4.65 -7.73 -0.20
CA ILE A 254 -3.66 -7.42 -1.25
C ILE A 254 -3.71 -5.94 -1.61
N ILE A 255 -4.91 -5.39 -1.80
CA ILE A 255 -5.12 -4.00 -2.20
C ILE A 255 -4.76 -3.06 -1.05
N SER A 256 -5.28 -3.30 0.15
CA SER A 256 -5.09 -2.42 1.30
C SER A 256 -3.62 -2.33 1.76
N LEU A 257 -2.91 -3.45 1.74
CA LEU A 257 -1.49 -3.52 2.09
C LEU A 257 -0.54 -3.24 0.91
N LYS A 258 -1.09 -2.99 -0.29
CA LYS A 258 -0.33 -2.68 -1.52
C LYS A 258 0.76 -3.71 -1.81
N LEU A 259 0.43 -5.00 -1.67
CA LEU A 259 1.38 -6.09 -1.81
C LEU A 259 1.89 -6.29 -3.25
N TYR A 260 1.27 -5.67 -4.21
CA TYR A 260 1.57 -5.74 -5.65
C TYR A 260 2.39 -4.53 -6.15
N GLU A 261 2.69 -3.57 -5.27
CA GLU A 261 3.43 -2.36 -5.60
C GLU A 261 4.90 -2.43 -5.18
N ALA A 262 5.73 -1.63 -5.84
CA ALA A 262 7.18 -1.56 -5.58
C ALA A 262 7.54 -0.95 -4.21
N GLY A 263 6.59 -0.25 -3.56
CA GLY A 263 6.84 0.57 -2.38
C GLY A 263 7.37 -0.19 -1.18
N ASN A 264 6.80 -1.36 -0.87
CA ASN A 264 7.22 -2.14 0.31
C ASN A 264 8.70 -2.56 0.22
N VAL A 265 9.15 -2.95 -0.98
CA VAL A 265 10.56 -3.33 -1.22
C VAL A 265 11.46 -2.09 -1.15
N LEU A 266 11.08 -0.99 -1.80
CA LEU A 266 11.86 0.25 -1.79
C LEU A 266 11.98 0.84 -0.38
N PHE A 267 10.91 0.88 0.42
CA PHE A 267 11.00 1.33 1.81
C PHE A 267 11.83 0.40 2.69
N GLY A 268 11.85 -0.89 2.34
CA GLY A 268 12.78 -1.84 2.90
C GLY A 268 14.24 -1.43 2.67
N SER A 269 14.60 -0.97 1.47
CA SER A 269 15.97 -0.58 1.12
C SER A 269 16.50 0.60 1.94
N PHE A 270 15.64 1.52 2.34
CA PHE A 270 16.00 2.63 3.24
C PHE A 270 16.09 2.22 4.71
N THR A 271 15.73 0.98 5.06
CA THR A 271 15.79 0.50 6.43
C THR A 271 17.24 0.10 6.77
N PRO A 272 17.86 0.68 7.82
CA PRO A 272 19.20 0.27 8.24
C PRO A 272 19.27 -1.22 8.56
N VAL A 273 20.38 -1.86 8.19
CA VAL A 273 20.63 -3.30 8.40
C VAL A 273 20.60 -3.70 9.88
N THR A 274 20.84 -2.74 10.77
CA THR A 274 20.83 -2.93 12.24
C THR A 274 19.43 -3.07 12.84
N VAL A 275 18.41 -2.62 12.14
CA VAL A 275 17.01 -2.62 12.61
C VAL A 275 16.37 -3.97 12.35
N ASN A 276 15.65 -4.49 13.33
CA ASN A 276 14.90 -5.73 13.18
C ASN A 276 13.64 -5.53 12.33
N THR A 277 13.67 -6.03 11.09
CA THR A 277 12.55 -5.94 10.14
C THR A 277 11.28 -6.59 10.66
N GLY A 278 11.38 -7.68 11.42
CA GLY A 278 10.21 -8.37 11.97
C GLY A 278 9.41 -7.47 12.90
N ILE A 279 10.08 -6.77 13.79
CA ILE A 279 9.43 -5.82 14.71
C ILE A 279 8.84 -4.65 13.91
N ARG A 280 9.60 -4.11 12.96
CA ARG A 280 9.15 -2.95 12.17
C ARG A 280 7.95 -3.27 11.28
N SER A 281 7.93 -4.42 10.62
CA SER A 281 6.79 -4.88 9.83
C SER A 281 5.55 -5.12 10.71
N SER A 282 5.73 -5.67 11.92
CA SER A 282 4.63 -5.85 12.87
C SER A 282 4.02 -4.52 13.31
N TYR A 283 4.84 -3.50 13.63
CA TYR A 283 4.33 -2.16 13.92
C TYR A 283 3.59 -1.54 12.73
N LEU A 284 4.10 -1.72 11.52
CA LEU A 284 3.42 -1.26 10.31
C LEU A 284 2.05 -1.92 10.15
N CYS A 285 1.99 -3.23 10.30
CA CYS A 285 0.75 -3.99 10.22
C CYS A 285 -0.25 -3.57 11.31
N MET A 286 0.19 -3.40 12.56
CA MET A 286 -0.69 -2.94 13.63
C MET A 286 -1.23 -1.54 13.40
N ALA A 287 -0.39 -0.61 12.96
CA ALA A 287 -0.81 0.75 12.64
C ALA A 287 -1.80 0.80 11.46
N HIS A 288 -1.58 -0.04 10.44
CA HIS A 288 -2.50 -0.17 9.32
C HIS A 288 -3.84 -0.75 9.78
N LEU A 289 -3.83 -1.83 10.57
CA LEU A 289 -5.05 -2.43 11.09
C LEU A 289 -5.86 -1.44 11.94
N LEU A 290 -5.17 -0.67 12.80
CA LEU A 290 -5.83 0.37 13.59
C LEU A 290 -6.49 1.42 12.70
N SER A 291 -5.82 1.88 11.64
CA SER A 291 -6.40 2.83 10.70
C SER A 291 -7.63 2.26 9.99
N LEU A 292 -7.58 0.99 9.58
CA LEU A 292 -8.72 0.31 8.96
C LEU A 292 -9.93 0.27 9.91
N VAL A 293 -9.73 -0.05 11.19
CA VAL A 293 -10.81 -0.07 12.20
C VAL A 293 -11.43 1.32 12.37
N VAL A 294 -10.61 2.38 12.46
CA VAL A 294 -11.11 3.76 12.59
C VAL A 294 -11.97 4.16 11.39
N TYR A 295 -11.50 3.83 10.18
CA TYR A 295 -12.25 4.12 8.96
C TYR A 295 -13.55 3.34 8.85
N SER A 296 -13.53 2.07 9.26
CA SER A 296 -14.75 1.25 9.27
C SER A 296 -15.79 1.79 10.23
N ILE A 297 -15.37 2.20 11.43
CA ILE A 297 -16.28 2.82 12.40
C ILE A 297 -16.90 4.09 11.79
N PHE A 298 -16.11 4.94 11.15
CA PHE A 298 -16.61 6.14 10.47
C PHE A 298 -17.66 5.79 9.41
N ALA A 299 -17.37 4.84 8.53
CA ALA A 299 -18.26 4.41 7.47
C ALA A 299 -19.58 3.86 8.01
N TYR A 300 -19.51 2.96 9.00
CA TYR A 300 -20.71 2.37 9.59
C TYR A 300 -21.57 3.39 10.34
N LEU A 301 -20.98 4.35 11.02
CA LEU A 301 -21.73 5.43 11.67
C LEU A 301 -22.46 6.32 10.66
N LEU A 302 -21.82 6.64 9.52
CA LEU A 302 -22.46 7.40 8.46
C LEU A 302 -23.65 6.67 7.87
N ILE A 303 -23.49 5.40 7.55
CA ILE A 303 -24.53 4.56 6.97
C ILE A 303 -25.67 4.39 7.95
N GLU A 304 -25.39 4.16 9.23
CA GLU A 304 -26.41 4.05 10.26
C GLU A 304 -27.22 5.34 10.40
N ASN A 305 -26.56 6.51 10.35
CA ASN A 305 -27.22 7.80 10.38
C ASN A 305 -28.23 7.94 9.21
N LEU A 306 -27.81 7.57 8.01
CA LEU A 306 -28.66 7.60 6.81
C LEU A 306 -29.87 6.67 6.96
N TYR A 307 -29.63 5.40 7.29
CA TYR A 307 -30.71 4.42 7.41
C TYR A 307 -31.68 4.69 8.58
N CYS A 308 -31.16 5.25 9.67
CA CYS A 308 -32.01 5.65 10.77
C CYS A 308 -33.04 6.71 10.34
N GLN A 309 -32.64 7.64 9.50
CA GLN A 309 -33.54 8.69 9.02
C GLN A 309 -34.52 8.19 7.96
N LEU A 310 -34.12 7.19 7.18
CA LEU A 310 -34.96 6.57 6.17
C LEU A 310 -35.89 5.45 6.73
N ASP A 311 -35.79 5.12 8.01
CA ASP A 311 -36.53 4.01 8.69
C ASP A 311 -36.40 2.66 7.97
N THR A 312 -35.27 2.42 7.32
CA THR A 312 -34.98 1.20 6.58
C THR A 312 -34.00 0.31 7.29
N ASN A 313 -34.13 -0.99 7.07
CA ASN A 313 -33.17 -1.93 7.58
C ASN A 313 -31.94 -1.96 6.64
N PRO A 314 -30.70 -1.72 7.13
CA PRO A 314 -29.50 -1.77 6.29
C PRO A 314 -29.33 -3.08 5.49
N ALA A 315 -30.00 -4.15 5.94
CA ALA A 315 -29.99 -5.45 5.26
C ALA A 315 -30.76 -5.47 3.91
N HIS A 316 -31.59 -4.48 3.65
CA HIS A 316 -32.36 -4.39 2.39
C HIS A 316 -31.61 -3.66 1.27
N TYR A 317 -30.55 -2.93 1.59
CA TYR A 317 -29.73 -2.31 0.56
C TYR A 317 -28.74 -3.32 -0.01
N GLU A 318 -28.95 -3.67 -1.25
CA GLU A 318 -27.95 -4.38 -2.05
C GLU A 318 -26.66 -3.57 -2.09
N VAL A 319 -25.55 -4.24 -1.94
CA VAL A 319 -24.22 -3.62 -1.79
C VAL A 319 -23.88 -2.80 -3.03
N TYR A 320 -23.66 -1.54 -2.82
CA TYR A 320 -23.25 -0.59 -3.84
C TYR A 320 -21.80 -0.85 -4.27
N SER A 321 -21.47 -0.41 -5.46
CA SER A 321 -20.08 -0.32 -5.89
C SER A 321 -19.30 0.65 -4.98
N LEU A 322 -17.98 0.56 -5.01
CA LEU A 322 -17.13 1.47 -4.26
C LEU A 322 -17.40 2.94 -4.57
N ASP A 323 -17.67 3.22 -5.85
CA ASP A 323 -17.97 4.56 -6.35
C ASP A 323 -19.30 5.07 -5.80
N ASP A 324 -20.32 4.20 -5.73
CA ASP A 324 -21.61 4.54 -5.14
C ASP A 324 -21.50 4.90 -3.66
N LEU A 325 -20.64 4.20 -2.91
CA LEU A 325 -20.42 4.56 -1.51
C LEU A 325 -19.80 5.95 -1.36
N ILE A 326 -18.77 6.26 -2.15
CA ILE A 326 -18.01 7.51 -2.05
C ILE A 326 -18.84 8.70 -2.51
N PHE A 327 -19.54 8.55 -3.64
CA PHE A 327 -20.18 9.67 -4.33
C PHE A 327 -21.68 9.75 -4.10
N CYS A 328 -22.32 8.68 -3.63
CA CYS A 328 -23.74 8.63 -3.34
C CYS A 328 -24.00 8.57 -1.82
N VAL A 329 -23.68 7.44 -1.20
CA VAL A 329 -24.13 7.13 0.17
C VAL A 329 -23.50 8.06 1.22
N TYR A 330 -22.20 8.27 1.18
CA TYR A 330 -21.55 9.12 2.17
C TYR A 330 -21.89 10.60 2.02
N PRO A 331 -21.93 11.21 0.81
CA PRO A 331 -22.40 12.57 0.67
C PRO A 331 -23.85 12.77 1.11
N GLU A 332 -24.75 11.82 0.80
CA GLU A 332 -26.13 11.84 1.28
C GLU A 332 -26.19 11.82 2.82
N ALA A 333 -25.49 10.88 3.45
CA ALA A 333 -25.44 10.77 4.92
C ALA A 333 -24.85 12.00 5.61
N LEU A 334 -23.85 12.63 5.00
CA LEU A 334 -23.25 13.89 5.53
C LEU A 334 -24.19 15.09 5.33
N GLY A 335 -25.02 15.05 4.30
CA GLY A 335 -26.02 16.06 4.03
C GLY A 335 -27.09 16.18 5.11
N LEU A 336 -27.36 15.10 5.83
CA LEU A 336 -28.31 15.06 6.94
C LEU A 336 -27.75 15.69 8.25
N LEU A 337 -26.48 16.03 8.29
CA LEU A 337 -25.86 16.66 9.44
C LEU A 337 -26.07 18.19 9.43
N ALA A 338 -26.21 18.80 10.59
CA ALA A 338 -26.20 20.25 10.71
C ALA A 338 -24.90 20.81 10.09
N ALA A 339 -25.03 21.86 9.26
CA ALA A 339 -23.92 22.43 8.46
C ALA A 339 -23.33 21.46 7.40
N ALA A 340 -24.18 20.76 6.69
CA ALA A 340 -23.85 19.82 5.62
C ALA A 340 -22.73 20.27 4.65
N PRO A 341 -22.69 21.54 4.14
CA PRO A 341 -21.62 21.99 3.25
C PRO A 341 -20.23 21.90 3.88
N VAL A 342 -20.11 22.11 5.18
CA VAL A 342 -18.83 22.05 5.91
C VAL A 342 -18.35 20.60 6.00
N TRP A 343 -19.23 19.69 6.39
CA TRP A 343 -18.88 18.27 6.53
C TRP A 343 -18.62 17.61 5.19
N GLY A 344 -19.41 17.93 4.16
CA GLY A 344 -19.17 17.48 2.79
C GLY A 344 -17.82 17.97 2.24
N SER A 345 -17.51 19.26 2.41
CA SER A 345 -16.22 19.82 1.99
C SER A 345 -15.06 19.14 2.73
N LEU A 346 -15.15 18.98 4.04
CA LEU A 346 -14.11 18.36 4.86
C LEU A 346 -13.87 16.90 4.45
N TYR A 347 -14.92 16.14 4.18
CA TYR A 347 -14.86 14.77 3.70
C TYR A 347 -14.08 14.68 2.38
N PHE A 348 -14.46 15.48 1.38
CA PHE A 348 -13.78 15.47 0.08
C PHE A 348 -12.34 16.01 0.14
N ILE A 349 -12.05 16.98 1.04
CA ILE A 349 -10.67 17.45 1.30
C ILE A 349 -9.81 16.32 1.85
N ILE A 350 -10.32 15.53 2.81
CA ILE A 350 -9.60 14.40 3.39
C ILE A 350 -9.23 13.39 2.29
N ILE A 351 -10.21 12.96 1.50
CA ILE A 351 -9.98 11.96 0.46
C ILE A 351 -9.05 12.52 -0.63
N PHE A 352 -9.21 13.78 -1.00
CA PHE A 352 -8.32 14.46 -1.97
C PHE A 352 -6.85 14.44 -1.49
N ILE A 353 -6.60 14.80 -0.22
CA ILE A 353 -5.24 14.77 0.33
C ILE A 353 -4.67 13.36 0.30
N VAL A 354 -5.46 12.34 0.68
CA VAL A 354 -5.02 10.95 0.69
C VAL A 354 -4.67 10.46 -0.72
N THR A 355 -5.53 10.73 -1.70
CA THR A 355 -5.30 10.29 -3.09
C THR A 355 -4.11 10.99 -3.72
N LEU A 356 -4.00 12.31 -3.53
CA LEU A 356 -2.89 13.09 -4.08
C LEU A 356 -1.55 12.66 -3.47
N GLN A 357 -1.47 12.53 -2.14
CA GLN A 357 -0.26 12.07 -1.46
C GLN A 357 0.15 10.67 -1.95
N THR A 358 -0.81 9.78 -2.10
CA THR A 358 -0.56 8.41 -2.56
C THR A 358 -0.05 8.41 -4.00
N GLY A 359 -0.70 9.15 -4.90
CA GLY A 359 -0.30 9.24 -6.29
C GLY A 359 1.11 9.81 -6.48
N VAL A 360 1.44 10.91 -5.79
CA VAL A 360 2.78 11.51 -5.83
C VAL A 360 3.83 10.56 -5.26
N LEU A 361 3.53 9.89 -4.12
CA LEU A 361 4.46 8.96 -3.50
C LEU A 361 4.74 7.75 -4.41
N GLN A 362 3.74 7.25 -5.13
CA GLN A 362 3.89 6.17 -6.10
C GLN A 362 4.83 6.55 -7.25
N LEU A 363 4.76 7.78 -7.78
CA LEU A 363 5.70 8.25 -8.81
C LEU A 363 7.14 8.33 -8.27
N ILE A 364 7.32 8.77 -7.03
CA ILE A 364 8.63 8.82 -6.38
C ILE A 364 9.17 7.40 -6.11
N ILE A 365 8.31 6.44 -5.79
CA ILE A 365 8.70 5.03 -5.63
C ILE A 365 9.22 4.45 -6.95
N ILE A 366 8.57 4.78 -8.06
CA ILE A 366 9.01 4.32 -9.39
C ILE A 366 10.38 4.91 -9.71
N GLU A 367 10.53 6.23 -9.54
CA GLU A 367 11.81 6.91 -9.77
C GLU A 367 12.91 6.31 -8.89
N GLY A 368 12.68 6.15 -7.57
CA GLY A 368 13.64 5.58 -6.64
C GLY A 368 14.08 4.17 -7.04
N SER A 369 13.13 3.35 -7.52
CA SER A 369 13.45 1.98 -7.98
C SER A 369 14.22 1.96 -9.32
N LEU A 370 13.98 2.93 -10.21
CA LEU A 370 14.66 3.05 -11.50
C LEU A 370 16.05 3.69 -11.36
N SER A 371 16.22 4.64 -10.45
CA SER A 371 17.47 5.38 -10.26
C SER A 371 18.64 4.49 -9.82
N GLU A 372 18.34 3.37 -9.15
CA GLU A 372 19.35 2.43 -8.68
C GLU A 372 20.03 1.64 -9.82
N GLU A 373 19.34 1.39 -10.94
CA GLU A 373 19.85 0.56 -12.03
C GLU A 373 20.04 1.30 -13.35
N ILE A 374 19.20 2.28 -13.65
CA ILE A 374 19.05 2.81 -15.02
C ILE A 374 19.42 4.29 -15.12
N ILE A 375 19.12 5.08 -14.09
CA ILE A 375 19.18 6.54 -14.17
C ILE A 375 20.32 7.06 -13.29
N SER A 376 21.17 7.91 -13.86
CA SER A 376 22.16 8.62 -13.07
C SER A 376 21.49 9.64 -12.14
N SER A 377 22.05 9.83 -10.95
CA SER A 377 21.49 10.71 -9.91
C SER A 377 21.24 12.16 -10.32
N SER A 378 21.80 12.61 -11.46
CA SER A 378 21.61 13.96 -11.97
C SER A 378 20.25 14.19 -12.66
N TYR A 379 19.55 13.12 -13.07
CA TYR A 379 18.32 13.22 -13.87
C TYR A 379 17.03 12.87 -13.13
N TYR A 380 17.09 12.61 -11.83
CA TYR A 380 15.92 12.14 -11.06
C TYR A 380 14.73 13.11 -11.09
N ILE A 381 14.97 14.43 -11.06
CA ILE A 381 13.88 15.43 -11.13
C ILE A 381 13.18 15.38 -12.49
N TYR A 382 13.95 15.28 -13.57
CA TYR A 382 13.38 15.17 -14.92
C TYR A 382 12.56 13.90 -15.09
N THR A 383 13.00 12.80 -14.50
CA THR A 383 12.26 11.54 -14.52
C THR A 383 10.93 11.67 -13.79
N ARG A 384 10.89 12.34 -12.63
CA ARG A 384 9.65 12.59 -11.89
C ARG A 384 8.65 13.42 -12.72
N PHE A 385 9.12 14.49 -13.35
CA PHE A 385 8.27 15.30 -14.21
C PHE A 385 7.80 14.56 -15.46
N LEU A 386 8.65 13.73 -16.05
CA LEU A 386 8.26 12.88 -17.17
C LEU A 386 7.16 11.89 -16.77
N LEU A 387 7.32 11.21 -15.63
CA LEU A 387 6.30 10.31 -15.10
C LEU A 387 4.99 11.04 -14.80
N LEU A 388 5.07 12.24 -14.23
CA LEU A 388 3.90 13.08 -13.97
C LEU A 388 3.20 13.51 -15.27
N LEU A 389 3.97 13.87 -16.30
CA LEU A 389 3.44 14.21 -17.62
C LEU A 389 2.74 13.02 -18.28
N VAL A 390 3.34 11.84 -18.22
CA VAL A 390 2.72 10.62 -18.77
C VAL A 390 1.45 10.28 -18.01
N ALA A 391 1.44 10.41 -16.68
CA ALA A 391 0.24 10.23 -15.86
C ALA A 391 -0.86 11.26 -16.25
N PHE A 392 -0.50 12.52 -16.49
CA PHE A 392 -1.41 13.55 -16.96
C PHE A 392 -2.06 13.18 -18.30
N LEU A 393 -1.27 12.73 -19.27
CA LEU A 393 -1.77 12.32 -20.59
C LEU A 393 -2.70 11.11 -20.49
N LEU A 394 -2.39 10.15 -19.61
CA LEU A 394 -3.28 8.99 -19.37
C LEU A 394 -4.57 9.40 -18.65
N CYS A 395 -4.52 10.33 -17.70
CA CYS A 395 -5.73 10.87 -17.07
C CYS A 395 -6.61 11.61 -18.07
N LEU A 396 -6.02 12.37 -19.03
CA LEU A 396 -6.77 12.95 -20.13
C LEU A 396 -7.49 11.87 -20.95
N PHE A 397 -6.79 10.79 -21.28
CA PHE A 397 -7.37 9.67 -22.01
C PHE A 397 -8.51 8.99 -21.23
N LEU A 398 -8.35 8.80 -19.91
CA LEU A 398 -9.41 8.27 -19.05
C LEU A 398 -10.62 9.21 -18.98
N GLY A 399 -10.39 10.52 -19.02
CA GLY A 399 -11.43 11.54 -19.02
C GLY A 399 -12.26 11.61 -20.32
N VAL A 400 -11.71 11.16 -21.46
CA VAL A 400 -12.44 11.14 -22.75
C VAL A 400 -13.61 10.16 -22.75
N ASN A 401 -13.48 9.05 -22.06
CA ASN A 401 -14.47 7.96 -22.01
C ASN A 401 -15.03 7.75 -20.60
N THR A 402 -15.27 8.83 -19.88
CA THR A 402 -15.81 8.77 -18.50
C THR A 402 -17.25 8.28 -18.41
N GLY A 403 -17.79 7.69 -19.48
CA GLY A 403 -19.02 6.93 -19.30
C GLY A 403 -18.81 5.86 -18.22
N ASP A 404 -19.69 5.83 -17.24
CA ASP A 404 -19.81 4.91 -16.10
C ASP A 404 -19.49 3.45 -16.39
N SER A 405 -19.60 3.09 -17.64
CA SER A 405 -19.42 1.73 -18.09
C SER A 405 -17.95 1.26 -18.09
N TYR A 406 -16.94 2.14 -18.05
CA TYR A 406 -15.54 1.75 -18.20
C TYR A 406 -14.76 1.64 -16.89
N LEU A 407 -15.08 2.47 -15.89
CA LEU A 407 -14.35 2.49 -14.63
C LEU A 407 -14.41 1.16 -13.85
N PRO A 408 -15.58 0.51 -13.65
CA PRO A 408 -15.67 -0.81 -13.02
C PRO A 408 -14.87 -1.87 -13.78
N TYR A 409 -14.86 -1.82 -15.12
CA TYR A 409 -14.07 -2.77 -15.93
C TYR A 409 -12.58 -2.51 -15.82
N TYR A 410 -12.18 -1.23 -15.77
CA TYR A 410 -10.80 -0.85 -15.56
C TYR A 410 -10.30 -1.36 -14.20
N MET A 411 -11.06 -1.12 -13.12
CA MET A 411 -10.74 -1.63 -11.78
C MET A 411 -10.69 -3.16 -11.74
N SER A 412 -11.63 -3.83 -12.40
CA SER A 412 -11.62 -5.30 -12.52
C SER A 412 -10.37 -5.80 -13.27
N SER A 413 -9.95 -5.09 -14.33
CA SER A 413 -8.75 -5.45 -15.09
C SER A 413 -7.47 -5.21 -14.30
N LEU A 414 -7.42 -4.17 -13.47
CA LEU A 414 -6.32 -3.95 -12.55
C LEU A 414 -6.23 -5.03 -11.47
N ASN A 415 -7.35 -5.54 -10.98
CA ASN A 415 -7.33 -6.64 -10.02
C ASN A 415 -6.63 -7.88 -10.59
N LEU A 416 -6.72 -8.11 -11.89
CA LEU A 416 -5.93 -9.15 -12.56
C LEU A 416 -4.43 -8.91 -12.42
N LEU A 417 -3.96 -7.69 -12.68
CA LEU A 417 -2.54 -7.33 -12.56
C LEU A 417 -2.06 -7.39 -11.10
N ARG A 418 -2.87 -6.93 -10.16
CA ARG A 418 -2.58 -6.96 -8.73
C ARG A 418 -2.42 -8.39 -8.21
N LEU A 419 -3.40 -9.25 -8.49
CA LEU A 419 -3.36 -10.65 -8.05
C LEU A 419 -2.22 -11.42 -8.72
N SER A 420 -1.98 -11.20 -10.02
CA SER A 420 -0.87 -11.84 -10.74
C SER A 420 0.49 -11.44 -10.16
N ALA A 421 0.69 -10.18 -9.81
CA ALA A 421 1.96 -9.71 -9.24
C ALA A 421 2.29 -10.43 -7.93
N VAL A 422 1.32 -10.58 -7.04
CA VAL A 422 1.50 -11.29 -5.76
C VAL A 422 1.71 -12.79 -5.97
N PHE A 423 0.97 -13.41 -6.89
CA PHE A 423 1.16 -14.82 -7.23
C PHE A 423 2.56 -15.07 -7.80
N PHE A 424 3.00 -14.29 -8.79
CA PHE A 424 4.35 -14.44 -9.36
C PHE A 424 5.45 -14.12 -8.35
N PHE A 425 5.21 -13.21 -7.40
CA PHE A 425 6.14 -12.97 -6.31
C PHE A 425 6.41 -14.26 -5.51
N TYR A 426 5.37 -14.98 -5.13
CA TYR A 426 5.54 -16.27 -4.44
C TYR A 426 6.16 -17.36 -5.32
N CYS A 427 5.85 -17.38 -6.61
CA CYS A 427 6.54 -18.26 -7.55
C CYS A 427 8.06 -18.01 -7.57
N VAL A 428 8.49 -16.76 -7.53
CA VAL A 428 9.91 -16.39 -7.45
C VAL A 428 10.53 -16.83 -6.13
N LEU A 429 9.83 -16.69 -5.00
CA LEU A 429 10.31 -17.18 -3.70
C LEU A 429 10.50 -18.69 -3.68
N VAL A 430 9.62 -19.45 -4.35
CA VAL A 430 9.77 -20.90 -4.51
C VAL A 430 10.96 -21.26 -5.38
N LEU A 431 11.12 -20.57 -6.51
CA LEU A 431 12.28 -20.78 -7.41
C LEU A 431 13.60 -20.46 -6.70
N TYR A 432 13.62 -19.41 -5.90
CA TYR A 432 14.77 -19.06 -5.06
C TYR A 432 15.04 -20.12 -3.99
N GLY A 433 14.00 -20.69 -3.43
CA GLY A 433 13.99 -21.70 -2.39
C GLY A 433 13.78 -21.09 -0.99
N PHE A 434 12.70 -21.47 -0.33
CA PHE A 434 12.36 -20.96 1.01
C PHE A 434 13.47 -21.21 2.03
N GLN A 435 14.21 -22.32 1.94
CA GLN A 435 15.30 -22.59 2.86
C GLN A 435 16.43 -21.53 2.75
N ARG A 436 16.75 -21.10 1.53
CA ARG A 436 17.74 -20.02 1.33
C ARG A 436 17.25 -18.70 1.88
N LEU A 437 15.96 -18.41 1.67
CA LEU A 437 15.33 -17.21 2.26
C LEU A 437 15.40 -17.24 3.79
N PHE A 438 15.15 -18.38 4.42
CA PHE A 438 15.23 -18.52 5.88
C PHE A 438 16.67 -18.31 6.39
N ASP A 439 17.66 -18.80 5.63
CA ASP A 439 19.07 -18.61 5.95
C ASP A 439 19.49 -17.14 5.78
N ASP A 440 18.96 -16.44 4.77
CA ASP A 440 19.20 -15.00 4.57
C ASP A 440 18.59 -14.17 5.69
N ILE A 441 17.35 -14.49 6.10
CA ILE A 441 16.69 -13.85 7.23
C ILE A 441 17.48 -14.10 8.51
N TYR A 442 17.93 -15.32 8.75
CA TYR A 442 18.72 -15.67 9.92
C TYR A 442 20.07 -14.96 9.93
N PHE A 443 20.72 -14.84 8.78
CA PHE A 443 21.97 -14.10 8.64
C PHE A 443 21.81 -12.63 9.03
N LEU A 444 20.78 -11.95 8.49
CA LEU A 444 20.58 -10.52 8.72
C LEU A 444 20.06 -10.21 10.12
N LEU A 445 18.99 -10.90 10.53
CA LEU A 445 18.31 -10.63 11.80
C LEU A 445 18.97 -11.34 12.99
N LYS A 446 19.92 -12.22 12.73
CA LYS A 446 20.60 -13.07 13.73
C LYS A 446 19.65 -13.99 14.52
N ASN A 447 18.38 -14.03 14.15
CA ASN A 447 17.35 -14.90 14.69
C ASN A 447 16.67 -15.66 13.55
N PRO A 448 16.49 -16.98 13.67
CA PRO A 448 15.79 -17.75 12.66
C PRO A 448 14.31 -17.32 12.63
N PRO A 449 13.66 -17.32 11.46
CA PRO A 449 12.24 -17.06 11.38
C PRO A 449 11.46 -18.11 12.17
N SER A 450 10.39 -17.69 12.87
CA SER A 450 9.54 -18.58 13.63
C SER A 450 8.84 -19.62 12.73
N CYS A 451 8.35 -20.70 13.31
CA CYS A 451 7.58 -21.71 12.58
C CYS A 451 6.33 -21.09 11.93
N PHE A 452 5.72 -20.12 12.60
CA PHE A 452 4.58 -19.38 12.07
C PHE A 452 4.90 -18.74 10.72
N TYR A 453 5.96 -17.96 10.61
CA TYR A 453 6.35 -17.31 9.35
C TYR A 453 6.70 -18.33 8.27
N LYS A 454 7.41 -19.41 8.60
CA LYS A 454 7.77 -20.47 7.65
C LYS A 454 6.53 -21.12 7.03
N THR A 455 5.57 -21.50 7.87
CA THR A 455 4.31 -22.11 7.41
C THR A 455 3.47 -21.10 6.62
N SER A 456 3.35 -19.87 7.08
CA SER A 456 2.60 -18.82 6.39
C SER A 456 3.14 -18.58 4.98
N TRP A 457 4.45 -18.44 4.79
CA TRP A 457 5.03 -18.21 3.46
C TRP A 457 4.85 -19.39 2.52
N CYS A 458 4.94 -20.63 3.01
CA CYS A 458 4.65 -21.81 2.20
C CYS A 458 3.18 -21.85 1.79
N MET A 459 2.25 -21.52 2.71
CA MET A 459 0.82 -21.49 2.40
C MET A 459 0.42 -20.31 1.52
N SER A 460 1.12 -19.19 1.58
CA SER A 460 0.81 -17.99 0.81
C SER A 460 0.91 -18.19 -0.70
N LEU A 461 1.74 -19.13 -1.18
CA LEU A 461 1.74 -19.53 -2.58
C LEU A 461 0.38 -20.10 -3.00
N PHE A 462 -0.16 -21.02 -2.20
CA PHE A 462 -1.46 -21.64 -2.48
C PHE A 462 -2.58 -20.61 -2.36
N ILE A 463 -2.54 -19.76 -1.34
CA ILE A 463 -3.53 -18.70 -1.11
C ILE A 463 -3.56 -17.71 -2.27
N SER A 464 -2.39 -17.18 -2.69
CA SER A 464 -2.31 -16.25 -3.81
C SER A 464 -2.64 -16.90 -5.15
N GLY A 465 -2.22 -18.16 -5.32
CA GLY A 465 -2.53 -18.96 -6.52
C GLY A 465 -4.01 -19.25 -6.66
N THR A 466 -4.67 -19.70 -5.59
CA THR A 466 -6.13 -19.94 -5.63
C THR A 466 -6.89 -18.66 -5.92
N ALA A 467 -6.55 -17.55 -5.27
CA ALA A 467 -7.18 -16.26 -5.52
C ALA A 467 -6.99 -15.81 -6.99
N PHE A 468 -5.76 -15.93 -7.53
CA PHE A 468 -5.48 -15.58 -8.92
C PHE A 468 -6.24 -16.47 -9.92
N PHE A 469 -6.17 -17.80 -9.78
CA PHE A 469 -6.78 -18.72 -10.75
C PHE A 469 -8.30 -18.67 -10.71
N ILE A 470 -8.90 -18.54 -9.52
CA ILE A 470 -10.36 -18.41 -9.40
C ILE A 470 -10.81 -17.08 -9.99
N PHE A 471 -10.14 -15.97 -9.67
CA PHE A 471 -10.45 -14.68 -10.28
C PHE A 471 -10.32 -14.74 -11.80
N PHE A 472 -9.24 -15.35 -12.32
CA PHE A 472 -9.02 -15.52 -13.75
C PHE A 472 -10.10 -16.37 -14.42
N TYR A 473 -10.55 -17.44 -13.77
CA TYR A 473 -11.59 -18.34 -14.28
C TYR A 473 -12.96 -17.65 -14.37
N TYR A 474 -13.33 -16.89 -13.34
CA TYR A 474 -14.63 -16.20 -13.34
C TYR A 474 -14.63 -14.92 -14.16
N LYS A 475 -13.47 -14.33 -14.42
CA LYS A 475 -13.38 -13.12 -15.22
C LYS A 475 -13.67 -13.42 -16.69
N LYS A 476 -14.77 -12.85 -17.19
CA LYS A 476 -15.09 -12.88 -18.62
C LYS A 476 -14.28 -11.78 -19.33
N PHE A 477 -13.39 -12.18 -20.24
CA PHE A 477 -12.63 -11.25 -21.10
C PHE A 477 -13.54 -10.80 -22.25
N THR A 478 -14.25 -9.74 -22.06
CA THR A 478 -15.23 -9.26 -23.06
C THR A 478 -14.87 -7.92 -23.65
N ARG A 479 -14.01 -7.14 -23.00
CA ARG A 479 -13.70 -5.77 -23.38
C ARG A 479 -12.23 -5.57 -23.71
N LEU A 480 -11.96 -4.55 -24.54
CA LEU A 480 -10.61 -4.16 -24.95
C LEU A 480 -9.67 -3.94 -23.76
N VAL A 481 -10.17 -3.34 -22.67
CA VAL A 481 -9.39 -3.07 -21.45
C VAL A 481 -8.84 -4.36 -20.81
N ASP A 482 -9.62 -5.44 -20.84
CA ASP A 482 -9.17 -6.75 -20.31
C ASP A 482 -7.99 -7.31 -21.11
N TYR A 483 -8.08 -7.20 -22.45
CA TYR A 483 -7.01 -7.64 -23.34
C TYR A 483 -5.76 -6.77 -23.22
N ILE A 484 -5.92 -5.45 -23.02
CA ILE A 484 -4.82 -4.52 -22.75
C ILE A 484 -4.13 -4.91 -21.43
N ALA A 485 -4.87 -5.14 -20.35
CA ALA A 485 -4.31 -5.55 -19.07
C ALA A 485 -3.54 -6.87 -19.19
N MET A 486 -4.09 -7.84 -19.91
CA MET A 486 -3.42 -9.11 -20.20
C MET A 486 -2.16 -8.91 -21.04
N GLY A 487 -2.22 -8.05 -22.07
CA GLY A 487 -1.07 -7.64 -22.88
C GLY A 487 0.03 -6.99 -22.04
N CYS A 488 -0.33 -6.08 -21.12
CA CYS A 488 0.59 -5.43 -20.19
C CYS A 488 1.25 -6.44 -19.23
N LEU A 489 0.49 -7.41 -18.72
CA LEU A 489 1.02 -8.50 -17.90
C LEU A 489 2.06 -9.32 -18.65
N ILE A 490 1.70 -9.81 -19.84
CA ILE A 490 2.59 -10.62 -20.68
C ILE A 490 3.82 -9.80 -21.08
N LEU A 491 3.63 -8.56 -21.50
CA LEU A 491 4.70 -7.67 -21.95
C LEU A 491 5.71 -7.39 -20.83
N SER A 492 5.25 -7.05 -19.62
CA SER A 492 6.13 -6.78 -18.47
C SER A 492 6.99 -7.99 -18.10
N LEU A 493 6.38 -9.17 -18.06
CA LEU A 493 7.09 -10.42 -17.76
C LEU A 493 8.04 -10.82 -18.91
N ALA A 494 7.59 -10.73 -20.17
CA ALA A 494 8.35 -11.10 -21.33
C ALA A 494 9.55 -10.18 -21.57
N LEU A 495 9.38 -8.86 -21.48
CA LEU A 495 10.48 -7.90 -21.65
C LEU A 495 11.56 -8.13 -20.59
N GLY A 496 11.17 -8.27 -19.34
CA GLY A 496 12.13 -8.54 -18.26
C GLY A 496 12.88 -9.85 -18.46
N PHE A 497 12.17 -10.91 -18.88
CA PHE A 497 12.78 -12.18 -19.22
C PHE A 497 13.74 -12.05 -20.40
N LEU A 498 13.31 -11.44 -21.51
CA LEU A 498 14.10 -11.30 -22.74
C LEU A 498 15.41 -10.53 -22.51
N VAL A 499 15.38 -9.46 -21.73
CA VAL A 499 16.59 -8.67 -21.40
C VAL A 499 17.67 -9.57 -20.77
N LYS A 500 17.30 -10.37 -19.77
CA LYS A 500 18.24 -11.29 -19.12
C LYS A 500 18.56 -12.49 -20.02
N PHE A 501 17.58 -13.04 -20.73
CA PHE A 501 17.77 -14.16 -21.65
C PHE A 501 18.83 -13.85 -22.72
N ILE A 502 18.74 -12.69 -23.38
CA ILE A 502 19.73 -12.27 -24.38
C ILE A 502 21.12 -12.13 -23.75
N LYS A 503 21.21 -11.57 -22.53
CA LYS A 503 22.47 -11.43 -21.81
C LYS A 503 23.12 -12.79 -21.53
N TYR A 504 22.36 -13.75 -20.99
CA TYR A 504 22.86 -15.08 -20.65
C TYR A 504 23.07 -16.00 -21.88
N LEU A 505 22.30 -15.77 -22.96
CA LEU A 505 22.53 -16.43 -24.26
C LEU A 505 23.88 -16.02 -24.84
N LYS A 506 24.18 -14.69 -24.83
CA LYS A 506 25.49 -14.17 -25.27
C LYS A 506 26.64 -14.74 -24.42
N ALA A 507 26.42 -14.94 -23.14
CA ALA A 507 27.39 -15.55 -22.22
C ALA A 507 27.46 -17.07 -22.34
N ARG A 508 26.66 -17.70 -23.20
CA ARG A 508 26.59 -19.19 -23.41
C ARG A 508 26.33 -19.98 -22.11
N ASN A 509 25.63 -19.38 -21.15
CA ASN A 509 25.36 -20.00 -19.84
C ASN A 509 23.89 -19.79 -19.39
N LEU A 510 22.96 -20.42 -20.11
CA LEU A 510 21.52 -20.29 -19.86
C LEU A 510 21.09 -20.87 -18.50
N MET A 511 21.78 -21.93 -18.02
CA MET A 511 21.45 -22.54 -16.72
C MET A 511 21.68 -21.59 -15.54
N SER A 512 22.51 -20.57 -15.68
CA SER A 512 22.73 -19.56 -14.64
C SER A 512 21.55 -18.61 -14.46
N MET A 513 20.59 -18.58 -15.41
CA MET A 513 19.33 -17.83 -15.24
C MET A 513 18.45 -18.37 -14.10
N PHE A 514 18.58 -19.66 -13.80
CA PHE A 514 17.86 -20.33 -12.71
C PHE A 514 18.65 -20.36 -11.39
N ARG A 515 19.75 -19.61 -11.33
CA ARG A 515 20.55 -19.44 -10.12
C ARG A 515 20.58 -17.97 -9.74
N GLN A 516 20.81 -17.69 -8.46
CA GLN A 516 21.00 -16.32 -7.99
C GLN A 516 22.15 -15.63 -8.73
N ALA A 517 21.98 -14.38 -9.12
CA ALA A 517 23.03 -13.60 -9.75
C ALA A 517 24.18 -13.31 -8.73
N GLU A 518 25.36 -13.05 -9.24
CA GLU A 518 26.53 -12.71 -8.39
C GLU A 518 26.31 -11.43 -7.56
N ASN A 519 25.47 -10.53 -8.09
CA ASN A 519 25.14 -9.26 -7.42
C ASN A 519 24.09 -9.42 -6.30
N TRP A 520 23.41 -10.58 -6.22
CA TRP A 520 22.44 -10.82 -5.16
C TRP A 520 23.08 -10.86 -3.78
N GLY A 521 22.43 -10.28 -2.81
CA GLY A 521 22.83 -10.28 -1.39
C GLY A 521 23.03 -8.87 -0.84
N PRO A 522 23.64 -8.77 0.34
CA PRO A 522 23.88 -7.48 1.00
C PRO A 522 24.70 -6.53 0.13
N SER A 523 24.46 -5.21 0.27
CA SER A 523 25.11 -4.20 -0.57
C SER A 523 26.63 -4.12 -0.39
N SER A 524 27.15 -4.37 0.84
CA SER A 524 28.59 -4.34 1.11
C SER A 524 29.28 -5.63 0.70
N THR A 525 30.46 -5.53 0.09
CA THR A 525 31.29 -6.69 -0.31
C THR A 525 31.70 -7.56 0.89
N GLU A 526 31.96 -6.95 2.03
CA GLU A 526 32.27 -7.65 3.29
C GLU A 526 31.09 -8.51 3.75
N SER A 527 29.88 -7.91 3.77
CA SER A 527 28.67 -8.63 4.16
C SER A 527 28.31 -9.75 3.17
N LYS A 528 28.55 -9.56 1.86
CA LYS A 528 28.39 -10.62 0.85
C LYS A 528 29.29 -11.80 1.13
N ASN A 529 30.58 -11.54 1.43
CA ASN A 529 31.53 -12.60 1.76
C ASN A 529 31.14 -13.29 3.06
N ASN A 530 30.73 -12.55 4.07
CA ASN A 530 30.25 -13.11 5.35
C ASN A 530 28.99 -13.98 5.13
N ARG A 531 28.07 -13.56 4.22
CA ARG A 531 26.90 -14.39 3.89
C ARG A 531 27.28 -15.70 3.19
N LYS A 532 28.28 -15.71 2.31
CA LYS A 532 28.77 -16.94 1.64
C LYS A 532 29.36 -17.93 2.65
N LEU A 533 30.00 -17.42 3.70
CA LEU A 533 30.60 -18.24 4.76
C LEU A 533 29.59 -18.63 5.87
N PHE A 534 28.42 -17.97 5.88
CA PHE A 534 27.41 -18.22 6.90
C PHE A 534 26.79 -19.61 6.77
N ASN A 535 26.91 -20.39 7.85
CA ASN A 535 26.26 -21.70 7.97
C ASN A 535 25.37 -21.73 9.22
N PRO A 536 24.04 -21.83 9.05
CA PRO A 536 23.09 -21.75 10.17
C PRO A 536 23.34 -22.82 11.25
N ARG A 537 23.83 -24.02 10.86
CA ARG A 537 24.10 -25.11 11.80
C ARG A 537 25.28 -24.81 12.72
N TYR A 538 26.32 -24.14 12.20
CA TYR A 538 27.46 -23.71 13.01
C TYR A 538 27.05 -22.57 13.96
N GLU A 539 26.27 -21.61 13.49
CA GLU A 539 25.80 -20.49 14.29
C GLU A 539 24.96 -20.96 15.48
N VAL A 540 24.04 -21.90 15.29
CA VAL A 540 23.25 -22.49 16.39
C VAL A 540 24.13 -23.21 17.39
N ARG A 541 25.12 -24.00 16.92
CA ARG A 541 26.06 -24.71 17.79
C ARG A 541 26.95 -23.72 18.56
N PHE A 542 27.42 -22.67 17.90
CA PHE A 542 28.23 -21.63 18.51
C PHE A 542 27.45 -20.90 19.62
N ARG A 543 26.21 -20.48 19.36
CA ARG A 543 25.36 -19.84 20.37
C ARG A 543 25.09 -20.74 21.56
N ARG A 544 24.74 -22.00 21.34
CA ARG A 544 24.56 -22.96 22.44
C ARG A 544 25.83 -23.12 23.28
N ARG A 545 26.99 -23.14 22.65
CA ARG A 545 28.27 -23.20 23.38
C ARG A 545 28.54 -21.93 24.20
N VAL A 546 28.21 -20.77 23.64
CA VAL A 546 28.37 -19.47 24.36
C VAL A 546 27.40 -19.39 25.54
N GLU A 547 26.16 -19.87 25.37
CA GLU A 547 25.15 -19.90 26.45
C GLU A 547 25.51 -20.88 27.56
N THR A 548 26.11 -22.00 27.22
CA THR A 548 26.48 -23.05 28.18
C THR A 548 27.88 -22.89 28.77
N CYS A 549 28.73 -22.10 28.15
CA CYS A 549 30.13 -21.91 28.56
C CYS A 549 30.24 -20.81 29.62
N LYS A 550 30.61 -21.19 30.85
CA LYS A 550 30.87 -20.25 31.95
C LYS A 550 32.26 -19.59 31.90
N HIS A 551 33.02 -19.76 30.84
CA HIS A 551 34.35 -19.19 30.67
C HIS A 551 34.33 -17.68 30.38
N ARG A 552 35.05 -16.88 31.18
CA ARG A 552 35.19 -15.42 31.02
C ARG A 552 35.73 -14.97 29.65
N CYS A 553 36.54 -15.79 28.99
CA CYS A 553 37.12 -15.49 27.68
C CYS A 553 36.08 -15.33 26.57
N LEU A 554 34.99 -16.15 26.58
CA LEU A 554 33.88 -16.03 25.62
C LEU A 554 32.95 -14.86 25.93
N LEU A 555 32.77 -14.52 27.20
CA LEU A 555 32.05 -13.32 27.65
C LEU A 555 32.75 -12.03 27.16
N ASN A 556 34.06 -11.99 27.22
CA ASN A 556 34.86 -10.84 26.74
C ASN A 556 34.69 -10.66 25.20
N SER A 557 34.66 -11.73 24.42
CA SER A 557 34.44 -11.66 22.98
C SER A 557 33.03 -11.17 22.63
N VAL A 558 32.00 -11.57 23.42
CA VAL A 558 30.61 -11.10 23.25
C VAL A 558 30.45 -9.64 23.68
N VAL A 559 31.15 -9.23 24.76
CA VAL A 559 31.15 -7.84 25.23
C VAL A 559 31.87 -6.92 24.23
N VAL A 560 32.99 -7.36 23.67
CA VAL A 560 33.70 -6.64 22.61
C VAL A 560 32.85 -6.51 21.36
N LYS A 561 32.09 -7.56 20.98
CA LYS A 561 31.17 -7.50 19.85
C LYS A 561 30.02 -6.54 20.12
N ARG A 562 29.46 -6.51 21.34
CA ARG A 562 28.40 -5.54 21.72
C ARG A 562 28.90 -4.09 21.76
N THR A 563 30.12 -3.85 22.20
CA THR A 563 30.74 -2.51 22.17
C THR A 563 31.03 -2.07 20.73
N VAL A 564 31.53 -2.96 19.88
CA VAL A 564 31.75 -2.68 18.46
C VAL A 564 30.41 -2.44 17.73
N ASP A 565 29.37 -3.21 18.01
CA ASP A 565 28.02 -2.99 17.44
C ASP A 565 27.40 -1.67 17.95
N LYS A 566 27.67 -1.29 19.20
CA LYS A 566 27.23 -0.01 19.79
C LYS A 566 27.98 1.19 19.22
N GLU A 567 29.29 1.06 18.97
CA GLU A 567 30.08 2.08 18.29
C GLU A 567 29.73 2.17 16.81
N LEU A 568 29.39 1.05 16.16
CA LEU A 568 28.86 1.04 14.77
C LEU A 568 27.52 1.76 14.65
N SER A 569 26.63 1.59 15.64
CA SER A 569 25.36 2.30 15.70
C SER A 569 25.54 3.80 15.97
N LEU A 570 26.53 4.16 16.78
CA LEU A 570 26.93 5.56 17.00
C LEU A 570 27.50 6.20 15.72
N VAL A 571 28.33 5.47 14.98
CA VAL A 571 28.91 5.94 13.71
C VAL A 571 27.83 6.06 12.64
N SER A 572 26.83 5.16 12.60
CA SER A 572 25.70 5.29 11.68
C SER A 572 24.79 6.47 12.03
N ASN A 573 24.58 6.74 13.32
CA ASN A 573 23.84 7.91 13.76
C ASN A 573 24.58 9.22 13.46
N VAL A 574 25.91 9.23 13.61
CA VAL A 574 26.75 10.37 13.25
C VAL A 574 26.78 10.59 11.73
N LEU A 575 26.77 9.53 10.92
CA LEU A 575 26.64 9.63 9.46
C LEU A 575 25.28 10.20 9.03
N PHE A 576 24.23 9.90 9.78
CA PHE A 576 22.88 10.44 9.54
C PHE A 576 22.77 11.94 9.91
N GLU A 577 23.50 12.39 10.94
CA GLU A 577 23.60 13.82 11.30
C GLU A 577 24.54 14.62 10.39
N MET A 578 25.41 13.95 9.63
CA MET A 578 26.40 14.60 8.76
C MET A 578 25.88 15.16 7.44
N GLU A 579 24.64 14.83 7.05
CA GLU A 579 24.02 15.43 5.85
C GLU A 579 23.59 16.88 6.05
N GLU A 580 23.67 17.41 7.27
CA GLU A 580 23.07 18.70 7.62
C GLU A 580 24.00 19.93 7.51
N ASN A 581 25.34 19.78 7.35
CA ASN A 581 26.22 20.96 7.23
C ASN A 581 27.51 20.66 6.43
N GLU A 582 27.62 21.23 5.22
CA GLU A 582 28.77 21.02 4.33
C GLU A 582 30.10 21.54 4.88
N GLU A 583 30.09 22.54 5.75
CA GLU A 583 31.30 23.17 6.30
C GLU A 583 31.93 22.33 7.42
N ASN A 584 31.12 21.62 8.19
CA ASN A 584 31.59 20.65 9.20
C ASN A 584 32.05 19.30 8.62
N ARG A 585 31.72 19.06 7.35
CA ARG A 585 31.98 17.78 6.65
C ARG A 585 33.46 17.44 6.55
N ARG A 586 34.34 18.45 6.32
CA ARG A 586 35.80 18.23 6.16
C ARG A 586 36.51 17.89 7.47
N VAL A 587 36.06 18.46 8.58
CA VAL A 587 36.64 18.20 9.92
C VAL A 587 36.21 16.80 10.37
N LYS A 588 34.91 16.46 10.25
CA LYS A 588 34.37 15.14 10.63
C LYS A 588 34.92 14.00 9.76
N ILE A 589 35.19 14.22 8.47
CA ILE A 589 35.84 13.21 7.62
C ILE A 589 37.25 12.88 8.09
N LYS A 590 37.99 13.88 8.61
CA LYS A 590 39.33 13.64 9.21
C LYS A 590 39.21 12.78 10.48
N GLU A 591 38.25 13.08 11.33
CA GLU A 591 38.00 12.31 12.56
C GLU A 591 37.54 10.86 12.26
N ILE A 592 36.67 10.67 11.28
CA ILE A 592 36.26 9.32 10.85
C ILE A 592 37.45 8.53 10.28
N ARG A 593 38.32 9.16 9.49
CA ARG A 593 39.55 8.50 9.01
C ARG A 593 40.49 8.13 10.13
N GLN A 594 40.61 8.97 11.17
CA GLN A 594 41.38 8.65 12.35
C GLN A 594 40.76 7.50 13.15
N LEU A 595 39.45 7.51 13.36
CA LEU A 595 38.71 6.42 14.02
C LEU A 595 38.80 5.10 13.24
N GLN A 596 38.70 5.14 11.91
CA GLN A 596 38.93 3.95 11.07
C GLN A 596 40.36 3.42 11.16
N LYS A 597 41.35 4.32 11.26
CA LYS A 597 42.76 3.96 11.44
C LYS A 597 42.99 3.33 12.82
N HIS A 598 42.39 3.93 13.86
CA HIS A 598 42.45 3.40 15.23
C HIS A 598 41.77 2.02 15.32
N ARG A 599 40.65 1.84 14.65
CA ARG A 599 39.93 0.57 14.58
C ARG A 599 40.71 -0.53 13.87
N LYS A 600 41.43 -0.21 12.78
CA LYS A 600 42.33 -1.15 12.11
C LYS A 600 43.50 -1.56 13.00
N ILE A 601 44.01 -0.64 13.81
CA ILE A 601 45.09 -0.90 14.77
C ILE A 601 44.55 -1.79 15.90
N MET A 602 43.40 -1.47 16.47
CA MET A 602 42.78 -2.27 17.54
C MET A 602 42.40 -3.69 17.05
N ALA A 603 41.90 -3.82 15.83
CA ALA A 603 41.62 -5.13 15.25
C ALA A 603 42.90 -5.97 15.04
N LYS A 604 44.03 -5.33 14.68
CA LYS A 604 45.33 -6.00 14.59
C LYS A 604 45.85 -6.43 15.97
N ILE A 605 45.75 -5.55 16.96
CA ILE A 605 46.17 -5.84 18.34
C ILE A 605 45.30 -6.98 18.91
N LEU A 606 44.00 -6.98 18.65
CA LEU A 606 43.08 -8.03 19.09
C LEU A 606 43.40 -9.38 18.41
N ALA A 607 43.68 -9.37 17.10
CA ALA A 607 44.08 -10.56 16.36
C ALA A 607 45.45 -11.11 16.82
N GLN A 608 46.37 -10.21 17.24
CA GLN A 608 47.66 -10.61 17.74
C GLN A 608 47.53 -11.18 19.16
N LYS A 609 46.75 -10.56 20.03
CA LYS A 609 46.46 -11.03 21.39
C LYS A 609 45.72 -12.38 21.40
N THR A 610 44.78 -12.57 20.48
CA THR A 610 44.10 -13.89 20.31
C THR A 610 45.07 -14.97 19.80
N ARG A 611 46.10 -14.60 19.07
CA ARG A 611 47.13 -15.51 18.59
C ARG A 611 48.11 -15.89 19.71
N GLU A 612 48.53 -14.92 20.50
CA GLU A 612 49.38 -15.11 21.69
C GLU A 612 48.65 -15.94 22.76
N ASP A 613 47.37 -15.69 23.03
CA ASP A 613 46.54 -16.47 23.94
C ASP A 613 46.33 -17.91 23.42
N PHE A 614 46.29 -18.12 22.11
CA PHE A 614 46.16 -19.44 21.50
C PHE A 614 47.51 -20.23 21.60
N ASP A 615 48.63 -19.55 21.39
CA ASP A 615 49.97 -20.14 21.50
C ASP A 615 50.30 -20.48 22.96
N LEU A 616 49.86 -19.69 23.93
CA LEU A 616 49.99 -19.97 25.38
C LEU A 616 49.17 -21.21 25.80
N LEU A 617 47.99 -21.38 25.25
CA LEU A 617 47.13 -22.56 25.52
C LEU A 617 47.70 -23.86 24.90
N PHE A 618 48.51 -23.78 23.85
CA PHE A 618 49.18 -24.93 23.25
C PHE A 618 50.47 -25.31 23.98
N THR A 619 51.18 -24.34 24.59
CA THR A 619 52.39 -24.60 25.39
C THR A 619 52.06 -25.15 26.79
N GLU A 620 50.93 -24.81 27.40
CA GLU A 620 50.49 -25.42 28.66
C GLU A 620 49.97 -26.87 28.52
N LYS A 621 49.74 -27.37 27.31
CA LYS A 621 49.31 -28.77 27.08
C LYS A 621 50.49 -29.70 26.73
N GLN A 622 51.72 -29.19 26.66
CA GLN A 622 52.91 -30.01 26.39
C GLN A 622 53.84 -30.16 27.62
N ASN A 623 53.51 -29.58 28.75
CA ASN A 623 54.08 -29.87 30.06
C ASN A 623 52.99 -30.56 30.97
#